data_fb6f40865b19e06a46c171a34eac3deb
#
_entry.id   fb6f40865b19e06a46c171a34eac3deb
#
_cell.length_a   1.000
_cell.length_b   1.000
_cell.length_c   1.000
_cell.angle_alpha   90.00
_cell.angle_beta   90.00
_cell.angle_gamma   90.00
#
_symmetry.space_group_name_H-M   'P 1'
#
loop_
_entity.id
_entity.type
_entity.pdbx_description
1 polymer ?
#
loop_
_entity_poly.entity_id
_entity_poly.type
_entity_poly.pdbx_seq_one_letter_code
_entity_poly.pdbx_strand_id
1 'polypeptide(L)'
;MLIRAAAVVTAAITPLSLVTATLPARAAEPAATVVPLQVTGDPAKRFNLVVLGDGYTEADMPAFRQNVDKHLNVLWSIEPYKSYRSYINVYRVEIPSKVSGVSCDPGVTDARKDTPLGMSFWSGCRTDGIQRLLVMNEDAANTYANLVKGVPAANRQVLALANSTTYGGAGGSYATASGGNAMSALISPHELGHSVGGLDDEYDYYYRGVPGGTYDGGEPDSLHHTLLTEDQMRRRHLKWWRWLGERSEAGGTIGRYEGGMYYSKGIWRPSAHSIMKQLGYYYDQVSRERMTQAISAKVDLIQDGTPEGTVGADRVLSVETLHPVDHALRVAWTVDGRPVRAGHDLDLRRLRLRPGVHKVDVRVDDPTAFIRDPAVRASFARTRSWTVDTSVRTPPDATSPGFGTTTPTDRPVAARSVIGVETTHPATSAPHVEWRVDGRPVNADRDLRLPPLRPGTHHVTARVGDQTRTWTVDATPPTVTAQAQQPPAGDQLTLKLTPSDDQAGYVVAEFRVDGDGWYNYYGWPTDSTRPFLFTKTGTTIDNLVYGRLAAGRHTIEYRAIDAAGNYGKPRTVTVTLR
;
A
#
# COMPACT_ATOMS: atom_id res chain seq x y z
N MET A 1 -94.39 -40.47 -0.76
CA MET A 1 -94.66 -39.03 -0.82
C MET A 1 -93.76 -38.36 0.22
N LEU A 2 -92.62 -37.89 -0.23
CA LEU A 2 -91.56 -37.40 0.67
C LEU A 2 -91.57 -35.87 0.66
N ILE A 3 -91.73 -35.26 1.81
CA ILE A 3 -91.65 -33.83 2.03
C ILE A 3 -90.19 -33.48 2.38
N ARG A 4 -89.56 -32.61 1.59
CA ARG A 4 -88.23 -32.07 1.88
C ARG A 4 -88.37 -30.83 2.74
N ALA A 5 -87.73 -30.83 3.94
CA ALA A 5 -87.56 -29.66 4.78
C ALA A 5 -86.25 -28.90 4.32
N ALA A 6 -86.43 -27.62 4.11
CA ALA A 6 -85.27 -26.72 3.78
C ALA A 6 -84.78 -26.14 5.11
N ALA A 7 -83.45 -26.30 5.35
CA ALA A 7 -82.79 -25.67 6.48
C ALA A 7 -82.18 -24.35 6.01
N VAL A 8 -82.51 -23.26 6.66
CA VAL A 8 -81.92 -21.93 6.49
C VAL A 8 -80.67 -21.86 7.36
N VAL A 9 -79.48 -21.68 6.69
CA VAL A 9 -78.21 -21.44 7.38
C VAL A 9 -77.98 -19.94 7.40
N THR A 10 -78.01 -19.35 8.60
CA THR A 10 -77.66 -17.97 8.89
C THR A 10 -76.13 -17.89 9.04
N ALA A 11 -75.43 -17.28 8.08
CA ALA A 11 -74.03 -17.02 8.19
C ALA A 11 -73.78 -15.78 9.08
N ALA A 12 -73.07 -15.98 10.20
CA ALA A 12 -72.59 -14.90 11.06
C ALA A 12 -71.27 -14.34 10.43
N ILE A 13 -71.29 -13.08 10.02
CA ILE A 13 -70.11 -12.37 9.55
C ILE A 13 -69.37 -11.84 10.79
N THR A 14 -68.25 -12.46 11.17
CA THR A 14 -67.26 -11.92 12.11
C THR A 14 -66.36 -10.92 11.41
N PRO A 15 -66.16 -9.69 11.95
CA PRO A 15 -65.22 -8.76 11.35
C PRO A 15 -63.78 -9.24 11.58
N LEU A 16 -63.07 -9.47 10.49
CA LEU A 16 -61.63 -9.78 10.47
C LEU A 16 -60.85 -8.49 10.79
N SER A 17 -60.38 -8.34 12.04
CA SER A 17 -59.50 -7.26 12.42
C SER A 17 -58.15 -7.41 11.68
N LEU A 18 -57.90 -6.53 10.72
CA LEU A 18 -56.58 -6.42 10.06
C LEU A 18 -55.57 -5.94 11.11
N VAL A 19 -54.79 -6.85 11.67
CA VAL A 19 -53.56 -6.50 12.41
C VAL A 19 -52.54 -6.07 11.37
N THR A 20 -52.38 -4.78 11.16
CA THR A 20 -51.23 -4.22 10.40
C THR A 20 -49.99 -4.48 11.23
N ALA A 21 -49.25 -5.55 10.92
CA ALA A 21 -47.90 -5.73 11.41
C ALA A 21 -47.05 -4.59 10.85
N THR A 22 -46.72 -3.61 11.68
CA THR A 22 -45.69 -2.62 11.39
C THR A 22 -44.36 -3.40 11.27
N LEU A 23 -43.86 -3.56 10.07
CA LEU A 23 -42.49 -4.01 9.86
C LEU A 23 -41.58 -3.08 10.68
N PRO A 24 -40.61 -3.62 11.44
CA PRO A 24 -39.67 -2.77 12.14
C PRO A 24 -39.01 -1.85 11.12
N ALA A 25 -39.04 -0.54 11.38
CA ALA A 25 -38.36 0.44 10.58
C ALA A 25 -36.90 -0.02 10.45
N ARG A 26 -36.47 -0.32 9.21
CA ARG A 26 -35.07 -0.59 8.93
C ARG A 26 -34.28 0.57 9.51
N ALA A 27 -33.40 0.30 10.48
CA ALA A 27 -32.55 1.31 11.08
C ALA A 27 -31.92 2.11 9.94
N ALA A 28 -32.09 3.43 9.98
CA ALA A 28 -31.48 4.29 8.97
C ALA A 28 -30.01 3.96 8.89
N GLU A 29 -29.52 3.67 7.68
CA GLU A 29 -28.10 3.46 7.48
C GLU A 29 -27.36 4.67 8.08
N PRO A 30 -26.31 4.46 8.89
CA PRO A 30 -25.61 5.56 9.52
C PRO A 30 -25.11 6.50 8.43
N ALA A 31 -25.29 7.79 8.66
CA ALA A 31 -24.83 8.84 7.75
C ALA A 31 -23.31 8.76 7.63
N ALA A 32 -22.80 8.18 6.55
CA ALA A 32 -21.38 8.06 6.26
C ALA A 32 -21.09 8.70 4.90
N THR A 33 -19.95 9.39 4.81
CA THR A 33 -19.52 10.07 3.58
C THR A 33 -18.27 9.40 3.01
N VAL A 34 -18.34 8.95 1.76
CA VAL A 34 -17.19 8.42 1.01
C VAL A 34 -16.46 9.57 0.33
N VAL A 35 -15.18 9.72 0.64
CA VAL A 35 -14.30 10.73 0.06
C VAL A 35 -13.16 10.04 -0.69
N PRO A 36 -13.09 10.14 -2.02
CA PRO A 36 -11.94 9.66 -2.78
C PRO A 36 -10.73 10.57 -2.50
N LEU A 37 -9.64 9.99 -1.98
CA LEU A 37 -8.39 10.71 -1.72
C LEU A 37 -7.39 10.54 -2.87
N GLN A 38 -7.41 9.37 -3.50
CA GLN A 38 -6.58 9.04 -4.64
C GLN A 38 -7.32 8.04 -5.52
N VAL A 39 -7.57 8.39 -6.77
CA VAL A 39 -8.15 7.50 -7.77
C VAL A 39 -7.19 7.42 -8.95
N THR A 40 -6.57 6.25 -9.13
CA THR A 40 -5.56 6.00 -10.16
C THR A 40 -6.13 5.21 -11.34
N GLY A 41 -7.36 4.72 -11.22
CA GLY A 41 -8.05 3.98 -12.28
C GLY A 41 -9.26 3.20 -11.78
N ASP A 42 -9.77 2.30 -12.62
CA ASP A 42 -10.93 1.46 -12.35
C ASP A 42 -10.74 0.66 -11.04
N PRO A 43 -11.63 0.81 -10.05
CA PRO A 43 -11.54 0.07 -8.79
C PRO A 43 -11.49 -1.46 -8.97
N ALA A 44 -12.13 -1.99 -10.00
CA ALA A 44 -12.08 -3.43 -10.28
C ALA A 44 -10.68 -3.93 -10.71
N LYS A 45 -9.82 -3.03 -11.15
CA LYS A 45 -8.47 -3.31 -11.67
C LYS A 45 -7.35 -2.71 -10.81
N ARG A 46 -7.67 -2.16 -9.64
CA ARG A 46 -6.74 -1.53 -8.70
C ARG A 46 -6.80 -2.19 -7.33
N PHE A 47 -5.72 -2.08 -6.61
CA PHE A 47 -5.76 -2.29 -5.17
C PHE A 47 -6.46 -1.08 -4.52
N ASN A 48 -7.45 -1.33 -3.67
CA ASN A 48 -8.25 -0.27 -3.06
C ASN A 48 -8.05 -0.28 -1.55
N LEU A 49 -7.42 0.75 -1.03
CA LEU A 49 -7.28 0.99 0.40
C LEU A 49 -8.45 1.85 0.88
N VAL A 50 -9.28 1.30 1.76
CA VAL A 50 -10.41 2.00 2.38
C VAL A 50 -10.05 2.32 3.82
N VAL A 51 -9.97 3.60 4.14
CA VAL A 51 -9.65 4.08 5.50
C VAL A 51 -10.95 4.44 6.20
N LEU A 52 -11.23 3.76 7.32
CA LEU A 52 -12.41 3.96 8.17
C LEU A 52 -12.00 4.67 9.47
N GLY A 53 -12.90 5.50 10.01
CA GLY A 53 -12.72 6.09 11.33
C GLY A 53 -13.67 5.49 12.35
N ASP A 54 -13.23 5.30 13.60
CA ASP A 54 -14.07 4.89 14.71
C ASP A 54 -13.90 5.77 15.93
N GLY A 55 -15.00 6.11 16.58
CA GLY A 55 -15.00 6.98 17.75
C GLY A 55 -14.74 8.45 17.45
N TYR A 56 -14.79 8.90 16.19
CA TYR A 56 -14.72 10.31 15.81
C TYR A 56 -16.14 10.88 15.71
N THR A 57 -16.49 11.82 16.58
CA THR A 57 -17.73 12.60 16.46
C THR A 57 -17.62 13.57 15.29
N GLU A 58 -18.73 14.24 14.95
CA GLU A 58 -18.70 15.30 13.93
C GLU A 58 -17.64 16.38 14.23
N ALA A 59 -17.48 16.72 15.51
CA ALA A 59 -16.47 17.67 15.97
C ALA A 59 -15.04 17.12 15.83
N ASP A 60 -14.85 15.80 15.86
CA ASP A 60 -13.54 15.14 15.74
C ASP A 60 -13.13 14.87 14.28
N MET A 61 -14.03 15.09 13.28
CA MET A 61 -13.73 14.81 11.87
C MET A 61 -12.47 15.53 11.34
N PRO A 62 -12.15 16.77 11.72
CA PRO A 62 -10.88 17.38 11.33
C PRO A 62 -9.66 16.58 11.82
N ALA A 63 -9.70 16.05 13.03
CA ALA A 63 -8.63 15.21 13.57
C ALA A 63 -8.54 13.86 12.83
N PHE A 64 -9.68 13.25 12.47
CA PHE A 64 -9.70 12.06 11.63
C PHE A 64 -8.99 12.29 10.29
N ARG A 65 -9.33 13.39 9.61
CA ARG A 65 -8.70 13.76 8.32
C ARG A 65 -7.20 13.90 8.45
N GLN A 66 -6.72 14.62 9.46
CA GLN A 66 -5.30 14.78 9.74
C GLN A 66 -4.61 13.44 10.05
N ASN A 67 -5.27 12.57 10.82
CA ASN A 67 -4.74 11.24 11.13
C ASN A 67 -4.63 10.38 9.85
N VAL A 68 -5.63 10.41 8.98
CA VAL A 68 -5.57 9.70 7.67
C VAL A 68 -4.39 10.20 6.85
N ASP A 69 -4.21 11.52 6.72
CA ASP A 69 -3.09 12.11 5.98
C ASP A 69 -1.74 11.68 6.58
N LYS A 70 -1.60 11.73 7.90
CA LYS A 70 -0.39 11.29 8.61
C LYS A 70 -0.04 9.83 8.31
N HIS A 71 -1.01 8.94 8.36
CA HIS A 71 -0.80 7.51 8.09
C HIS A 71 -0.46 7.24 6.63
N LEU A 72 -1.13 7.89 5.69
CA LEU A 72 -0.84 7.77 4.26
C LEU A 72 0.54 8.33 3.91
N ASN A 73 0.95 9.44 4.52
CA ASN A 73 2.26 10.06 4.27
C ASN A 73 3.40 9.10 4.62
N VAL A 74 3.29 8.38 5.74
CA VAL A 74 4.27 7.34 6.10
C VAL A 74 4.23 6.20 5.11
N LEU A 75 3.03 5.73 4.75
CA LEU A 75 2.87 4.63 3.81
C LEU A 75 3.57 4.93 2.47
N TRP A 76 3.41 6.16 1.95
CA TRP A 76 4.03 6.59 0.70
C TRP A 76 5.55 6.82 0.79
N SER A 77 6.14 6.81 1.97
CA SER A 77 7.58 6.87 2.15
C SER A 77 8.26 5.50 2.18
N ILE A 78 7.49 4.41 2.28
CA ILE A 78 7.98 3.05 2.48
C ILE A 78 7.77 2.20 1.22
N GLU A 79 8.83 1.48 0.78
CA GLU A 79 8.70 0.49 -0.29
C GLU A 79 7.97 -0.79 0.20
N PRO A 80 7.10 -1.41 -0.63
CA PRO A 80 6.86 -1.12 -2.05
C PRO A 80 5.74 -0.10 -2.30
N TYR A 81 5.06 0.40 -1.28
CA TYR A 81 3.94 1.34 -1.44
C TYR A 81 4.33 2.60 -2.21
N LYS A 82 5.56 3.09 -2.03
CA LYS A 82 6.08 4.25 -2.74
C LYS A 82 6.14 4.00 -4.25
N SER A 83 6.83 2.96 -4.70
CA SER A 83 6.99 2.63 -6.12
C SER A 83 5.67 2.22 -6.79
N TYR A 84 4.76 1.59 -6.04
CA TYR A 84 3.47 1.10 -6.54
C TYR A 84 2.29 1.99 -6.15
N ARG A 85 2.53 3.23 -5.76
CA ARG A 85 1.48 4.16 -5.36
C ARG A 85 0.39 4.33 -6.42
N SER A 86 0.77 4.33 -7.70
CA SER A 86 -0.17 4.41 -8.83
C SER A 86 -1.06 3.17 -9.02
N TYR A 87 -0.76 2.06 -8.35
CA TYR A 87 -1.59 0.84 -8.36
C TYR A 87 -2.74 0.91 -7.35
N ILE A 88 -2.77 1.92 -6.50
CA ILE A 88 -3.61 1.98 -5.32
C ILE A 88 -4.60 3.13 -5.43
N ASN A 89 -5.89 2.80 -5.37
CA ASN A 89 -6.92 3.77 -5.06
C ASN A 89 -7.05 3.91 -3.53
N VAL A 90 -7.31 5.09 -3.04
CA VAL A 90 -7.52 5.37 -1.62
C VAL A 90 -8.83 6.11 -1.41
N TYR A 91 -9.63 5.59 -0.50
CA TYR A 91 -10.90 6.17 -0.10
C TYR A 91 -10.92 6.35 1.41
N ARG A 92 -11.41 7.50 1.87
CA ARG A 92 -11.73 7.76 3.26
C ARG A 92 -13.24 7.66 3.43
N VAL A 93 -13.70 6.90 4.40
CA VAL A 93 -15.11 6.85 4.78
C VAL A 93 -15.25 7.56 6.13
N GLU A 94 -15.87 8.71 6.13
CA GLU A 94 -16.15 9.52 7.30
C GLU A 94 -17.45 9.01 7.94
N ILE A 95 -17.35 8.51 9.15
CA ILE A 95 -18.44 7.88 9.89
C ILE A 95 -18.59 8.60 11.23
N PRO A 96 -19.45 9.63 11.35
CA PRO A 96 -19.64 10.33 12.62
C PRO A 96 -20.11 9.39 13.73
N SER A 97 -19.34 9.29 14.80
CA SER A 97 -19.70 8.55 16.01
C SER A 97 -20.56 9.40 16.93
N LYS A 98 -21.46 8.77 17.69
CA LYS A 98 -22.25 9.44 18.73
C LYS A 98 -21.40 9.87 19.92
N VAL A 99 -20.31 9.14 20.18
CA VAL A 99 -19.39 9.37 21.31
C VAL A 99 -17.96 9.44 20.81
N SER A 100 -17.15 10.30 21.45
CA SER A 100 -15.73 10.42 21.15
C SER A 100 -14.91 9.33 21.82
N GLY A 101 -13.90 8.81 21.10
CA GLY A 101 -13.00 7.76 21.55
C GLY A 101 -13.58 6.36 21.42
N VAL A 102 -12.79 5.35 21.77
CA VAL A 102 -13.11 3.92 21.64
C VAL A 102 -13.19 3.24 23.00
N SER A 103 -13.64 1.96 23.04
CA SER A 103 -13.86 1.22 24.28
C SER A 103 -12.55 0.81 24.97
N CYS A 104 -12.58 0.78 26.32
CA CYS A 104 -11.48 0.27 27.17
C CYS A 104 -10.12 0.97 26.89
N ASP A 105 -10.16 2.30 26.81
CA ASP A 105 -9.03 3.16 26.44
C ASP A 105 -8.75 4.21 27.54
N PRO A 106 -7.55 4.20 28.18
CA PRO A 106 -6.46 3.21 28.03
C PRO A 106 -6.62 1.95 28.90
N GLY A 107 -7.51 1.94 29.85
CA GLY A 107 -7.69 0.87 30.83
C GLY A 107 -8.77 -0.16 30.44
N VAL A 108 -8.57 -1.41 30.81
CA VAL A 108 -9.54 -2.49 30.53
C VAL A 108 -10.90 -2.26 31.22
N THR A 109 -10.90 -1.52 32.32
CA THR A 109 -12.10 -1.14 33.10
C THR A 109 -12.72 0.18 32.65
N ASP A 110 -12.08 0.90 31.71
CA ASP A 110 -12.63 2.12 31.18
C ASP A 110 -13.91 1.87 30.37
N ALA A 111 -14.66 2.94 30.16
CA ALA A 111 -16.00 2.84 29.58
C ALA A 111 -16.04 2.09 28.25
N ARG A 112 -17.02 1.22 28.10
CA ARG A 112 -17.42 0.69 26.79
C ARG A 112 -18.23 1.76 26.07
N LYS A 113 -17.93 1.96 24.79
CA LYS A 113 -18.53 2.99 23.95
C LYS A 113 -19.25 2.36 22.76
N ASP A 114 -20.42 2.88 22.46
CA ASP A 114 -21.18 2.50 21.26
C ASP A 114 -20.69 3.31 20.07
N THR A 115 -19.71 2.74 19.34
CA THR A 115 -19.07 3.37 18.18
C THR A 115 -19.35 2.57 16.91
N PRO A 116 -19.29 3.18 15.71
CA PRO A 116 -19.68 2.55 14.46
C PRO A 116 -18.97 1.23 14.13
N LEU A 117 -17.69 1.10 14.45
CA LEU A 117 -16.92 -0.13 14.23
C LEU A 117 -16.72 -0.94 15.52
N GLY A 118 -17.20 -0.45 16.68
CA GLY A 118 -17.04 -1.10 17.97
C GLY A 118 -15.57 -1.31 18.35
N MET A 119 -14.66 -0.41 17.96
CA MET A 119 -13.24 -0.57 18.25
C MET A 119 -12.97 -0.54 19.75
N SER A 120 -12.06 -1.41 20.17
CA SER A 120 -11.71 -1.55 21.59
C SER A 120 -10.30 -2.06 21.78
N PHE A 121 -9.60 -1.52 22.79
CA PHE A 121 -8.32 -2.04 23.28
C PHE A 121 -8.52 -3.33 24.09
N TRP A 122 -7.42 -3.87 24.62
CA TRP A 122 -7.41 -5.07 25.46
C TRP A 122 -7.99 -6.31 24.77
N SER A 123 -7.69 -6.49 23.45
CA SER A 123 -8.20 -7.64 22.67
C SER A 123 -9.73 -7.75 22.75
N GLY A 124 -10.46 -6.62 22.72
CA GLY A 124 -11.92 -6.59 22.86
C GLY A 124 -12.40 -6.38 24.30
N CYS A 125 -11.72 -5.53 25.09
CA CYS A 125 -12.05 -5.27 26.49
C CYS A 125 -11.98 -6.52 27.40
N ARG A 126 -11.04 -7.41 27.16
CA ARG A 126 -10.84 -8.60 27.97
C ARG A 126 -9.84 -8.30 29.10
N THR A 127 -10.14 -8.73 30.32
CA THR A 127 -9.25 -8.55 31.48
C THR A 127 -7.95 -9.34 31.37
N ASP A 128 -7.94 -10.42 30.60
CA ASP A 128 -6.76 -11.22 30.22
C ASP A 128 -6.19 -10.83 28.85
N GLY A 129 -6.72 -9.75 28.24
CA GLY A 129 -6.33 -9.28 26.92
C GLY A 129 -5.01 -8.53 26.92
N ILE A 130 -4.52 -8.29 25.72
CA ILE A 130 -3.32 -7.49 25.49
C ILE A 130 -3.75 -6.06 25.26
N GLN A 131 -3.26 -5.14 26.10
CA GLN A 131 -3.66 -3.73 26.09
C GLN A 131 -3.60 -3.09 24.70
N ARG A 132 -2.50 -3.25 23.99
CA ARG A 132 -2.28 -2.64 22.68
C ARG A 132 -3.06 -3.27 21.51
N LEU A 133 -3.60 -4.48 21.69
CA LEU A 133 -4.38 -5.10 20.61
C LEU A 133 -5.73 -4.40 20.48
N LEU A 134 -5.83 -3.59 19.45
CA LEU A 134 -6.98 -2.77 19.08
C LEU A 134 -7.81 -3.53 18.05
N VAL A 135 -8.90 -4.13 18.49
CA VAL A 135 -9.79 -4.93 17.63
C VAL A 135 -11.02 -4.15 17.21
N MET A 136 -11.70 -4.60 16.15
CA MET A 136 -12.95 -4.02 15.65
C MET A 136 -13.96 -5.10 15.27
N ASN A 137 -15.19 -4.69 15.03
CA ASN A 137 -16.20 -5.52 14.40
C ASN A 137 -16.00 -5.52 12.87
N GLU A 138 -15.53 -6.65 12.32
CA GLU A 138 -15.23 -6.79 10.89
C GLU A 138 -16.49 -6.71 10.01
N ASP A 139 -17.65 -7.16 10.48
CA ASP A 139 -18.91 -7.06 9.73
C ASP A 139 -19.36 -5.60 9.59
N ALA A 140 -19.22 -4.82 10.66
CA ALA A 140 -19.44 -3.37 10.60
C ALA A 140 -18.46 -2.69 9.65
N ALA A 141 -17.17 -3.03 9.74
CA ALA A 141 -16.15 -2.50 8.83
C ALA A 141 -16.46 -2.85 7.36
N ASN A 142 -16.90 -4.07 7.08
CA ASN A 142 -17.34 -4.48 5.75
C ASN A 142 -18.54 -3.67 5.27
N THR A 143 -19.52 -3.42 6.14
CA THR A 143 -20.72 -2.63 5.83
C THR A 143 -20.33 -1.24 5.34
N TYR A 144 -19.45 -0.54 6.08
CA TYR A 144 -19.00 0.79 5.70
C TYR A 144 -18.05 0.79 4.48
N ALA A 145 -17.18 -0.19 4.38
CA ALA A 145 -16.29 -0.32 3.21
C ALA A 145 -17.08 -0.60 1.91
N ASN A 146 -18.23 -1.25 1.98
CA ASN A 146 -19.12 -1.52 0.83
C ASN A 146 -19.84 -0.24 0.32
N LEU A 147 -19.78 0.87 1.04
CA LEU A 147 -20.25 2.18 0.54
C LEU A 147 -19.41 2.69 -0.61
N VAL A 148 -18.14 2.27 -0.70
CA VAL A 148 -17.26 2.57 -1.83
C VAL A 148 -17.68 1.72 -3.02
N LYS A 149 -18.36 2.35 -3.98
CA LYS A 149 -18.93 1.64 -5.13
C LYS A 149 -17.87 1.16 -6.11
N GLY A 150 -18.14 0.04 -6.79
CA GLY A 150 -17.25 -0.53 -7.81
C GLY A 150 -15.99 -1.22 -7.28
N VAL A 151 -15.79 -1.30 -5.96
CA VAL A 151 -14.64 -1.95 -5.33
C VAL A 151 -14.95 -3.41 -5.01
N PRO A 152 -14.34 -4.40 -5.72
CA PRO A 152 -14.47 -5.80 -5.35
C PRO A 152 -13.79 -6.11 -4.02
N ALA A 153 -14.40 -6.97 -3.20
CA ALA A 153 -13.83 -7.37 -1.91
C ALA A 153 -12.42 -7.98 -2.03
N ALA A 154 -12.14 -8.73 -3.11
CA ALA A 154 -10.82 -9.32 -3.37
C ALA A 154 -9.70 -8.29 -3.58
N ASN A 155 -10.05 -7.11 -4.12
CA ASN A 155 -9.10 -6.04 -4.41
C ASN A 155 -9.09 -4.95 -3.32
N ARG A 156 -9.80 -5.18 -2.21
CA ARG A 156 -9.95 -4.23 -1.11
C ARG A 156 -9.07 -4.59 0.07
N GLN A 157 -8.60 -3.58 0.77
CA GLN A 157 -8.05 -3.66 2.11
C GLN A 157 -8.64 -2.53 2.95
N VAL A 158 -8.89 -2.82 4.22
CA VAL A 158 -9.37 -1.83 5.19
C VAL A 158 -8.26 -1.48 6.17
N LEU A 159 -8.10 -0.19 6.43
CA LEU A 159 -7.34 0.37 7.54
C LEU A 159 -8.32 1.14 8.43
N ALA A 160 -8.56 0.68 9.66
CA ALA A 160 -9.43 1.37 10.60
C ALA A 160 -8.60 2.16 11.62
N LEU A 161 -8.92 3.45 11.78
CA LEU A 161 -8.25 4.37 12.71
C LEU A 161 -9.18 4.69 13.88
N ALA A 162 -8.72 4.39 15.10
CA ALA A 162 -9.44 4.74 16.32
C ALA A 162 -9.14 6.18 16.75
N ASN A 163 -10.15 6.90 17.22
CA ASN A 163 -9.96 8.18 17.89
C ASN A 163 -9.34 7.97 19.27
N SER A 164 -8.04 7.75 19.30
CA SER A 164 -7.28 7.49 20.51
C SER A 164 -5.83 7.97 20.38
N THR A 165 -5.25 8.40 21.50
CA THR A 165 -3.81 8.69 21.64
C THR A 165 -3.06 7.55 22.31
N THR A 166 -3.75 6.49 22.74
CA THR A 166 -3.13 5.28 23.29
C THR A 166 -2.43 4.50 22.18
N TYR A 167 -1.24 3.99 22.45
CA TYR A 167 -0.50 3.15 21.52
C TYR A 167 -1.23 1.83 21.27
N GLY A 168 -1.47 1.47 20.00
CA GLY A 168 -2.04 0.18 19.64
C GLY A 168 -2.47 0.06 18.18
N GLY A 169 -2.62 -1.17 17.80
CA GLY A 169 -3.06 -1.64 16.50
C GLY A 169 -3.22 -3.16 16.51
N ALA A 170 -3.71 -3.72 15.44
CA ALA A 170 -3.78 -5.16 15.18
C ALA A 170 -3.89 -5.43 13.68
N GLY A 171 -3.24 -6.50 13.22
CA GLY A 171 -3.41 -7.06 11.90
C GLY A 171 -4.25 -8.34 11.94
N GLY A 172 -4.88 -8.66 10.83
CA GLY A 172 -5.75 -9.84 10.67
C GLY A 172 -6.32 -9.80 9.27
N SER A 173 -7.64 -9.98 9.12
CA SER A 173 -8.30 -9.73 7.83
C SER A 173 -8.12 -8.27 7.41
N TYR A 174 -8.10 -7.36 8.38
CA TYR A 174 -7.92 -5.92 8.21
C TYR A 174 -6.86 -5.37 9.17
N ALA A 175 -6.40 -4.16 8.88
CA ALA A 175 -5.46 -3.44 9.72
C ALA A 175 -6.20 -2.43 10.60
N THR A 176 -5.80 -2.31 11.87
CA THR A 176 -6.25 -1.26 12.77
C THR A 176 -5.07 -0.48 13.32
N ALA A 177 -5.27 0.78 13.67
CA ALA A 177 -4.29 1.59 14.39
C ALA A 177 -4.99 2.68 15.20
N SER A 178 -4.38 3.13 16.28
CA SER A 178 -4.79 4.37 16.93
C SER A 178 -4.44 5.57 16.05
N GLY A 179 -5.34 6.53 15.89
CA GLY A 179 -5.12 7.68 15.01
C GLY A 179 -4.15 8.71 15.59
N GLY A 180 -4.31 9.03 16.88
CA GLY A 180 -3.65 10.16 17.53
C GLY A 180 -2.29 9.89 18.18
N ASN A 181 -1.86 8.62 18.34
CA ASN A 181 -0.58 8.30 18.95
C ASN A 181 0.60 8.75 18.08
N ALA A 182 1.72 9.13 18.70
CA ALA A 182 2.90 9.59 17.98
C ALA A 182 3.47 8.55 16.99
N MET A 183 3.45 7.27 17.38
CA MET A 183 3.96 6.17 16.56
C MET A 183 2.90 5.53 15.65
N SER A 184 1.64 5.95 15.73
CA SER A 184 0.53 5.26 15.07
C SER A 184 0.68 5.14 13.56
N ALA A 185 1.28 6.15 12.92
CA ALA A 185 1.51 6.11 11.48
C ALA A 185 2.52 5.01 11.06
N LEU A 186 3.40 4.60 11.97
CA LEU A 186 4.33 3.47 11.77
C LEU A 186 3.64 2.12 11.99
N ILE A 187 2.56 2.09 12.80
CA ILE A 187 1.77 0.89 13.05
C ILE A 187 1.07 0.46 11.74
N SER A 188 0.48 1.40 10.98
CA SER A 188 -0.28 1.06 9.78
C SER A 188 0.48 0.21 8.75
N PRO A 189 1.71 0.51 8.32
CA PRO A 189 2.42 -0.37 7.41
C PRO A 189 2.78 -1.73 8.05
N HIS A 190 3.03 -1.80 9.37
CA HIS A 190 3.23 -3.06 10.09
C HIS A 190 1.97 -3.94 10.02
N GLU A 191 0.80 -3.41 10.40
CA GLU A 191 -0.46 -4.16 10.39
C GLU A 191 -0.94 -4.49 8.95
N LEU A 192 -0.61 -3.63 7.98
CA LEU A 192 -0.78 -3.95 6.55
C LEU A 192 0.20 -5.06 6.10
N GLY A 193 1.35 -5.19 6.73
CA GLY A 193 2.25 -6.34 6.54
C GLY A 193 1.55 -7.66 6.83
N HIS A 194 0.81 -7.72 7.93
CA HIS A 194 -0.02 -8.89 8.26
C HIS A 194 -1.19 -9.06 7.30
N SER A 195 -2.03 -8.05 7.19
CA SER A 195 -3.34 -8.16 6.53
C SER A 195 -3.28 -8.18 4.99
N VAL A 196 -2.27 -7.58 4.37
CA VAL A 196 -2.03 -7.62 2.91
C VAL A 196 -0.99 -8.68 2.57
N GLY A 197 0.14 -8.68 3.28
CA GLY A 197 1.29 -9.53 2.99
C GLY A 197 1.18 -10.94 3.55
N GLY A 198 0.37 -11.16 4.59
CA GLY A 198 0.40 -12.40 5.36
C GLY A 198 1.75 -12.61 6.03
N LEU A 199 2.41 -11.52 6.42
CA LEU A 199 3.67 -11.56 7.16
C LEU A 199 3.40 -11.85 8.63
N ASP A 200 4.31 -12.57 9.28
CA ASP A 200 4.27 -12.82 10.71
C ASP A 200 5.07 -11.78 11.48
N ASP A 201 4.88 -11.70 12.80
CA ASP A 201 5.73 -10.89 13.66
C ASP A 201 7.15 -11.46 13.74
N GLU A 202 8.15 -10.61 13.59
CA GLU A 202 9.56 -10.97 13.78
C GLU A 202 10.05 -10.70 15.21
N TYR A 203 9.13 -10.52 16.16
CA TYR A 203 9.47 -10.31 17.56
C TYR A 203 10.27 -11.48 18.13
N ASP A 204 11.39 -11.18 18.77
CA ASP A 204 12.32 -12.14 19.35
C ASP A 204 12.28 -12.18 20.88
N TYR A 205 11.26 -11.58 21.47
CA TYR A 205 11.00 -11.62 22.90
C TYR A 205 9.82 -12.53 23.21
N TYR A 206 9.89 -13.08 24.42
CA TYR A 206 8.83 -13.89 24.94
C TYR A 206 7.54 -13.10 25.17
N TYR A 207 6.50 -13.58 24.57
CA TYR A 207 5.15 -13.08 24.77
C TYR A 207 4.18 -14.25 24.98
N ARG A 208 3.34 -14.21 26.02
CA ARG A 208 2.28 -15.19 26.30
C ARG A 208 2.64 -16.50 27.01
N GLY A 209 3.59 -16.52 27.97
CA GLY A 209 3.73 -17.66 28.88
C GLY A 209 4.38 -18.90 28.29
N VAL A 210 5.13 -18.82 27.16
CA VAL A 210 5.89 -19.97 26.62
C VAL A 210 7.20 -20.16 27.41
N PRO A 211 7.38 -21.26 28.15
CA PRO A 211 8.60 -21.48 28.93
C PRO A 211 9.85 -21.52 28.06
N GLY A 212 10.87 -20.73 28.43
CA GLY A 212 12.18 -20.77 27.81
C GLY A 212 12.35 -20.00 26.52
N GLY A 213 11.27 -19.48 25.89
CA GLY A 213 11.34 -18.68 24.67
C GLY A 213 12.02 -19.37 23.49
N THR A 214 12.08 -20.72 23.48
CA THR A 214 12.68 -21.52 22.42
C THR A 214 11.59 -22.13 21.56
N TYR A 215 11.71 -21.96 20.25
CA TYR A 215 10.82 -22.60 19.27
C TYR A 215 11.16 -24.08 19.17
N ASP A 216 10.18 -24.94 19.35
CA ASP A 216 10.27 -26.41 19.31
C ASP A 216 9.42 -27.06 18.22
N GLY A 217 8.80 -26.24 17.36
CA GLY A 217 7.99 -26.69 16.23
C GLY A 217 8.81 -27.17 15.03
N GLY A 218 8.12 -27.63 13.99
CA GLY A 218 8.70 -27.94 12.67
C GLY A 218 9.05 -26.69 11.87
N GLU A 219 9.57 -26.87 10.64
CA GLU A 219 9.81 -25.75 9.71
C GLU A 219 8.52 -24.94 9.53
N PRO A 220 8.51 -23.63 9.85
CA PRO A 220 7.29 -22.83 9.80
C PRO A 220 6.87 -22.56 8.35
N ASP A 221 5.57 -22.41 8.15
CA ASP A 221 5.00 -22.04 6.86
C ASP A 221 5.25 -20.56 6.50
N SER A 222 5.79 -19.81 7.41
CA SER A 222 6.17 -18.41 7.25
C SER A 222 7.23 -18.22 6.15
N LEU A 223 7.05 -17.21 5.31
CA LEU A 223 8.00 -16.90 4.24
C LEU A 223 9.33 -16.33 4.76
N HIS A 224 9.28 -15.66 5.91
CA HIS A 224 10.42 -14.95 6.49
C HIS A 224 10.83 -15.51 7.88
N HIS A 225 10.45 -16.75 8.17
CA HIS A 225 10.99 -17.51 9.30
C HIS A 225 11.41 -18.90 8.84
N THR A 226 12.44 -19.48 9.47
CA THR A 226 12.97 -20.79 9.07
C THR A 226 13.81 -21.45 10.17
N LEU A 227 13.90 -22.77 10.11
CA LEU A 227 14.87 -23.59 10.85
C LEU A 227 16.08 -23.94 9.97
N LEU A 228 15.98 -23.75 8.65
CA LEU A 228 17.02 -24.11 7.69
C LEU A 228 18.28 -23.26 7.89
N THR A 229 19.44 -23.88 7.68
CA THR A 229 20.70 -23.15 7.55
C THR A 229 20.76 -22.42 6.20
N GLU A 230 21.65 -21.44 6.07
CA GLU A 230 21.86 -20.74 4.78
C GLU A 230 22.22 -21.70 3.66
N ASP A 231 23.08 -22.70 3.94
CA ASP A 231 23.44 -23.75 3.02
C ASP A 231 22.25 -24.61 2.59
N GLN A 232 21.36 -24.95 3.53
CA GLN A 232 20.14 -25.69 3.20
C GLN A 232 19.19 -24.85 2.36
N MET A 233 19.02 -23.58 2.68
CA MET A 233 18.24 -22.65 1.87
C MET A 233 18.78 -22.54 0.44
N ARG A 234 20.10 -22.37 0.28
CA ARG A 234 20.76 -22.29 -1.04
C ARG A 234 20.61 -23.57 -1.85
N ARG A 235 20.90 -24.75 -1.23
CA ARG A 235 20.81 -26.03 -1.94
C ARG A 235 19.39 -26.41 -2.34
N ARG A 236 18.40 -26.08 -1.51
CA ARG A 236 16.99 -26.46 -1.75
C ARG A 236 16.20 -25.38 -2.47
N HIS A 237 16.76 -24.18 -2.70
CA HIS A 237 16.10 -23.01 -3.24
C HIS A 237 14.83 -22.63 -2.45
N LEU A 238 14.91 -22.66 -1.11
CA LEU A 238 13.80 -22.37 -0.22
C LEU A 238 14.01 -21.06 0.53
N LYS A 239 12.90 -20.52 1.04
CA LYS A 239 12.86 -19.30 1.84
C LYS A 239 13.53 -18.13 1.08
N TRP A 240 14.42 -17.39 1.72
CA TRP A 240 15.07 -16.21 1.14
C TRP A 240 16.46 -16.47 0.56
N TRP A 241 16.75 -17.70 0.09
CA TRP A 241 18.06 -18.11 -0.44
C TRP A 241 18.64 -17.12 -1.46
N ARG A 242 17.77 -16.48 -2.24
CA ARG A 242 18.14 -15.56 -3.35
C ARG A 242 18.54 -14.17 -2.87
N TRP A 243 18.27 -13.85 -1.61
CA TRP A 243 18.61 -12.58 -0.98
C TRP A 243 19.83 -12.68 -0.03
N LEU A 244 20.30 -13.90 0.28
CA LEU A 244 21.39 -14.14 1.24
C LEU A 244 22.67 -13.39 0.84
N GLY A 245 23.19 -12.56 1.75
CA GLY A 245 24.39 -11.75 1.57
C GLY A 245 24.14 -10.35 1.01
N GLU A 246 22.91 -10.01 0.61
CA GLU A 246 22.55 -8.66 0.14
C GLU A 246 22.49 -7.67 1.31
N ARG A 247 22.99 -6.46 1.08
CA ARG A 247 22.87 -5.37 2.07
C ARG A 247 21.41 -4.95 2.21
N SER A 248 20.91 -4.88 3.44
CA SER A 248 19.55 -4.47 3.73
C SER A 248 19.45 -2.96 3.99
N GLU A 249 18.43 -2.31 3.43
CA GLU A 249 18.07 -0.93 3.80
C GLU A 249 17.53 -0.83 5.22
N ALA A 250 16.96 -1.94 5.73
CA ALA A 250 16.53 -2.07 7.12
C ALA A 250 17.70 -2.34 8.08
N GLY A 251 18.94 -2.42 7.58
CA GLY A 251 20.16 -2.61 8.36
C GLY A 251 20.81 -3.98 8.20
N GLY A 252 22.15 -4.01 8.26
CA GLY A 252 22.95 -5.20 8.11
C GLY A 252 22.87 -5.84 6.72
N THR A 253 22.97 -7.15 6.65
CA THR A 253 22.85 -7.98 5.44
C THR A 253 21.75 -9.01 5.63
N ILE A 254 21.09 -9.40 4.56
CA ILE A 254 20.15 -10.51 4.59
C ILE A 254 20.91 -11.80 4.88
N GLY A 255 20.55 -12.46 5.95
CA GLY A 255 21.22 -13.65 6.48
C GLY A 255 20.29 -14.49 7.31
N ARG A 256 20.76 -14.89 8.50
CA ARG A 256 20.03 -15.72 9.43
C ARG A 256 20.21 -15.17 10.85
N TYR A 257 19.18 -14.50 11.36
CA TYR A 257 19.17 -13.87 12.68
C TYR A 257 18.24 -14.63 13.61
N GLU A 258 18.75 -15.04 14.78
CA GLU A 258 17.97 -15.83 15.72
C GLU A 258 16.84 -15.01 16.35
N GLY A 259 15.71 -15.67 16.56
CA GLY A 259 14.48 -15.11 17.12
C GLY A 259 13.47 -14.69 16.07
N GLY A 260 12.20 -14.77 16.41
CA GLY A 260 11.04 -14.43 15.59
C GLY A 260 9.79 -15.19 16.06
N MET A 261 8.60 -14.82 15.58
CA MET A 261 7.33 -15.44 15.95
C MET A 261 7.12 -15.53 17.49
N TYR A 262 7.58 -14.51 18.22
CA TYR A 262 7.56 -14.43 19.69
C TYR A 262 8.49 -15.41 20.43
N TYR A 263 9.47 -15.98 19.73
CA TYR A 263 10.50 -16.84 20.32
C TYR A 263 11.86 -16.17 20.24
N SER A 264 12.63 -16.22 21.31
CA SER A 264 13.97 -15.64 21.35
C SER A 264 15.04 -16.56 20.75
N LYS A 265 14.78 -17.87 20.66
CA LYS A 265 15.72 -18.90 20.20
C LYS A 265 15.03 -19.95 19.35
N GLY A 266 15.84 -20.70 18.59
CA GLY A 266 15.40 -21.88 17.86
C GLY A 266 14.69 -21.62 16.56
N ILE A 267 14.50 -20.36 16.16
CA ILE A 267 13.91 -19.93 14.91
C ILE A 267 14.67 -18.71 14.38
N TRP A 268 14.69 -18.52 13.07
CA TRP A 268 15.50 -17.47 12.45
C TRP A 268 14.70 -16.65 11.45
N ARG A 269 15.01 -15.36 11.38
CA ARG A 269 14.48 -14.35 10.45
C ARG A 269 15.56 -13.84 9.51
N PRO A 270 15.22 -13.13 8.40
CA PRO A 270 16.16 -12.78 7.34
C PRO A 270 17.08 -11.60 7.67
N SER A 271 16.68 -10.70 8.56
CA SER A 271 17.38 -9.43 8.80
C SER A 271 17.52 -9.10 10.29
N ALA A 272 18.46 -8.22 10.60
CA ALA A 272 18.63 -7.69 11.96
C ALA A 272 17.41 -6.84 12.37
N HIS A 273 16.93 -6.02 11.43
CA HIS A 273 15.81 -5.12 11.61
C HIS A 273 14.84 -5.21 10.44
N SER A 274 13.56 -5.12 10.73
CA SER A 274 12.48 -4.89 9.77
C SER A 274 11.32 -4.22 10.48
N ILE A 275 10.38 -3.67 9.72
CA ILE A 275 9.15 -3.11 10.31
C ILE A 275 8.33 -4.18 11.03
N MET A 276 8.42 -5.46 10.63
CA MET A 276 7.73 -6.57 11.27
C MET A 276 8.35 -6.95 12.63
N LYS A 277 9.55 -6.46 12.93
CA LYS A 277 10.22 -6.61 14.23
C LYS A 277 10.10 -5.36 15.09
N GLN A 278 10.30 -4.18 14.50
CA GLN A 278 10.35 -2.92 15.22
C GLN A 278 9.89 -1.78 14.32
N LEU A 279 8.88 -1.05 14.78
CA LEU A 279 8.36 0.12 14.09
C LEU A 279 9.46 1.15 13.83
N GLY A 280 9.38 1.82 12.68
CA GLY A 280 10.33 2.83 12.25
C GLY A 280 11.32 2.34 11.20
N TYR A 281 11.68 1.06 11.20
CA TYR A 281 12.45 0.46 10.11
C TYR A 281 11.58 0.19 8.87
N TYR A 282 12.21 -0.09 7.75
CA TYR A 282 11.54 -0.51 6.50
C TYR A 282 11.24 -2.01 6.51
N TYR A 283 10.45 -2.47 5.55
CA TYR A 283 10.48 -3.89 5.18
C TYR A 283 11.88 -4.24 4.66
N ASP A 284 12.42 -5.35 5.10
CA ASP A 284 13.59 -5.93 4.46
C ASP A 284 13.23 -6.47 3.06
N GLN A 285 14.22 -6.93 2.31
CA GLN A 285 14.01 -7.40 0.95
C GLN A 285 13.02 -8.57 0.85
N VAL A 286 13.00 -9.46 1.84
CA VAL A 286 12.13 -10.65 1.86
C VAL A 286 10.67 -10.23 2.07
N SER A 287 10.42 -9.43 3.08
CA SER A 287 9.12 -8.87 3.39
C SER A 287 8.63 -7.94 2.29
N ARG A 288 9.52 -7.12 1.70
CA ARG A 288 9.21 -6.25 0.57
C ARG A 288 8.83 -7.05 -0.69
N GLU A 289 9.56 -8.14 -1.02
CA GLU A 289 9.19 -9.04 -2.13
C GLU A 289 7.77 -9.58 -1.94
N ARG A 290 7.44 -10.02 -0.73
CA ARG A 290 6.09 -10.51 -0.41
C ARG A 290 5.02 -9.43 -0.53
N MET A 291 5.28 -8.23 0.00
CA MET A 291 4.36 -7.10 -0.10
C MET A 291 4.14 -6.67 -1.56
N THR A 292 5.20 -6.63 -2.36
CA THR A 292 5.12 -6.35 -3.80
C THR A 292 4.24 -7.38 -4.51
N GLN A 293 4.44 -8.67 -4.20
CA GLN A 293 3.61 -9.76 -4.72
C GLN A 293 2.13 -9.58 -4.34
N ALA A 294 1.86 -9.27 -3.08
CA ALA A 294 0.49 -9.12 -2.58
C ALA A 294 -0.25 -7.92 -3.22
N ILE A 295 0.44 -6.80 -3.43
CA ILE A 295 -0.11 -5.63 -4.13
C ILE A 295 -0.40 -5.98 -5.58
N SER A 296 0.56 -6.60 -6.29
CA SER A 296 0.39 -6.97 -7.70
C SER A 296 -0.70 -8.02 -7.93
N ALA A 297 -0.97 -8.88 -6.96
CA ALA A 297 -2.06 -9.85 -7.04
C ALA A 297 -3.46 -9.20 -7.02
N LYS A 298 -3.56 -7.95 -6.55
CA LYS A 298 -4.82 -7.19 -6.45
C LYS A 298 -5.06 -6.26 -7.64
N VAL A 299 -4.21 -6.30 -8.66
CA VAL A 299 -4.31 -5.42 -9.84
C VAL A 299 -4.23 -6.22 -11.13
N ASP A 300 -4.74 -5.65 -12.20
CA ASP A 300 -4.47 -6.13 -13.55
C ASP A 300 -3.39 -5.25 -14.21
N LEU A 301 -2.29 -5.87 -14.68
CA LEU A 301 -1.23 -5.14 -15.37
C LEU A 301 -1.69 -4.58 -16.72
N ILE A 302 -2.66 -5.24 -17.37
CA ILE A 302 -3.27 -4.78 -18.62
C ILE A 302 -4.63 -4.16 -18.29
N GLN A 303 -4.70 -2.86 -18.33
CA GLN A 303 -5.88 -2.10 -17.94
C GLN A 303 -6.99 -2.13 -18.99
N ASP A 304 -6.60 -2.03 -20.27
CA ASP A 304 -7.49 -2.05 -21.43
C ASP A 304 -6.72 -2.45 -22.68
N GLY A 305 -7.30 -2.29 -23.84
CA GLY A 305 -6.68 -2.52 -25.15
C GLY A 305 -7.64 -3.12 -26.17
N THR A 306 -7.11 -3.49 -27.32
CA THR A 306 -7.88 -4.18 -28.35
C THR A 306 -8.53 -5.45 -27.77
N PRO A 307 -9.84 -5.66 -27.92
CA PRO A 307 -10.50 -6.90 -27.50
C PRO A 307 -9.88 -8.13 -28.15
N GLU A 308 -9.72 -9.20 -27.38
CA GLU A 308 -9.21 -10.47 -27.92
C GLU A 308 -10.21 -11.08 -28.91
N GLY A 309 -9.70 -11.87 -29.86
CA GLY A 309 -10.51 -12.51 -30.88
C GLY A 309 -9.84 -12.48 -32.25
N THR A 310 -10.67 -12.67 -33.32
CA THR A 310 -10.20 -12.61 -34.70
C THR A 310 -10.24 -11.18 -35.20
N VAL A 311 -9.14 -10.73 -35.78
CA VAL A 311 -8.95 -9.37 -36.33
C VAL A 311 -8.33 -9.40 -37.71
N GLY A 312 -8.51 -8.32 -38.50
CA GLY A 312 -7.88 -8.15 -39.79
C GLY A 312 -6.40 -7.74 -39.69
N ALA A 313 -5.62 -8.04 -40.73
CA ALA A 313 -4.20 -7.61 -40.84
C ALA A 313 -4.03 -6.09 -41.08
N ASP A 314 -5.11 -5.38 -41.28
CA ASP A 314 -5.14 -3.91 -41.39
C ASP A 314 -5.40 -3.18 -40.06
N ARG A 315 -5.45 -3.93 -38.93
CA ARG A 315 -5.71 -3.38 -37.59
C ARG A 315 -4.42 -2.95 -36.89
N VAL A 316 -4.57 -2.00 -35.97
CA VAL A 316 -3.62 -1.73 -34.88
C VAL A 316 -4.11 -2.46 -33.64
N LEU A 317 -3.23 -3.26 -33.04
CA LEU A 317 -3.44 -3.89 -31.74
C LEU A 317 -2.82 -3.00 -30.68
N SER A 318 -3.52 -2.79 -29.57
CA SER A 318 -3.08 -1.91 -28.49
C SER A 318 -3.28 -2.57 -27.14
N VAL A 319 -2.42 -2.24 -26.17
CA VAL A 319 -2.57 -2.57 -24.74
C VAL A 319 -2.35 -1.33 -23.89
N GLU A 320 -3.24 -1.09 -22.95
CA GLU A 320 -3.04 -0.14 -21.86
C GLU A 320 -2.39 -0.86 -20.68
N THR A 321 -1.42 -0.22 -20.03
CA THR A 321 -0.72 -0.80 -18.89
C THR A 321 -0.84 0.04 -17.63
N LEU A 322 -0.46 -0.53 -16.48
CA LEU A 322 -0.19 0.24 -15.28
C LEU A 322 1.14 1.00 -15.40
N HIS A 323 1.26 2.10 -14.66
CA HIS A 323 2.46 2.94 -14.63
C HIS A 323 3.03 3.01 -13.21
N PRO A 324 3.98 2.11 -12.82
CA PRO A 324 4.74 2.28 -11.59
C PRO A 324 5.46 3.62 -11.56
N VAL A 325 5.72 4.15 -10.35
CA VAL A 325 6.28 5.51 -10.20
C VAL A 325 7.75 5.59 -10.65
N ASP A 326 8.53 4.54 -10.43
CA ASP A 326 10.00 4.55 -10.61
C ASP A 326 10.49 3.76 -11.83
N HIS A 327 9.61 2.99 -12.48
CA HIS A 327 9.95 2.18 -13.67
C HIS A 327 8.75 2.03 -14.61
N ALA A 328 9.00 1.56 -15.82
CA ALA A 328 7.98 1.20 -16.80
C ALA A 328 7.80 -0.32 -16.88
N LEU A 329 6.58 -0.77 -17.15
CA LEU A 329 6.31 -2.16 -17.48
C LEU A 329 6.92 -2.50 -18.85
N ARG A 330 7.31 -3.77 -19.05
CA ARG A 330 7.76 -4.25 -20.34
C ARG A 330 6.60 -4.78 -21.16
N VAL A 331 6.47 -4.28 -22.40
CA VAL A 331 5.52 -4.77 -23.39
C VAL A 331 6.31 -5.50 -24.47
N ALA A 332 6.01 -6.77 -24.69
CA ALA A 332 6.71 -7.61 -25.66
C ALA A 332 5.72 -8.35 -26.58
N TRP A 333 5.84 -8.13 -27.88
CA TRP A 333 4.98 -8.70 -28.89
C TRP A 333 5.64 -9.88 -29.59
N THR A 334 4.84 -10.89 -29.94
CA THR A 334 5.25 -11.97 -30.83
C THR A 334 4.18 -12.20 -31.91
N VAL A 335 4.64 -12.59 -33.09
CA VAL A 335 3.80 -13.05 -34.20
C VAL A 335 4.29 -14.43 -34.60
N ASP A 336 3.40 -15.43 -34.58
CA ASP A 336 3.72 -16.84 -34.80
C ASP A 336 4.92 -17.29 -33.95
N GLY A 337 4.96 -16.83 -32.68
CA GLY A 337 6.04 -17.12 -31.73
C GLY A 337 7.36 -16.35 -31.96
N ARG A 338 7.43 -15.48 -32.98
CA ARG A 338 8.64 -14.69 -33.29
C ARG A 338 8.52 -13.29 -32.70
N PRO A 339 9.54 -12.79 -31.99
CA PRO A 339 9.53 -11.44 -31.42
C PRO A 339 9.38 -10.36 -32.50
N VAL A 340 8.53 -9.35 -32.20
CA VAL A 340 8.33 -8.17 -33.02
C VAL A 340 8.60 -6.93 -32.17
N ARG A 341 9.34 -5.96 -32.74
CA ARG A 341 9.64 -4.70 -32.03
C ARG A 341 8.45 -3.75 -32.19
N ALA A 342 7.75 -3.49 -31.10
CA ALA A 342 6.69 -2.50 -30.97
C ALA A 342 6.64 -1.97 -29.55
N GLY A 343 5.97 -0.83 -29.33
CA GLY A 343 5.64 -0.29 -28.02
C GLY A 343 4.30 -0.85 -27.50
N HIS A 344 3.44 0.03 -26.98
CA HIS A 344 2.10 -0.35 -26.53
C HIS A 344 1.16 -0.67 -27.70
N ASP A 345 1.47 -0.16 -28.90
CA ASP A 345 0.73 -0.37 -30.11
C ASP A 345 1.52 -1.19 -31.13
N LEU A 346 0.88 -2.22 -31.72
CA LEU A 346 1.40 -3.02 -32.82
C LEU A 346 0.58 -2.77 -34.09
N ASP A 347 1.12 -2.04 -35.04
CA ASP A 347 0.52 -1.83 -36.36
C ASP A 347 0.77 -3.05 -37.26
N LEU A 348 -0.23 -3.91 -37.42
CA LEU A 348 -0.15 -5.14 -38.20
C LEU A 348 0.17 -4.89 -39.68
N ARG A 349 -0.22 -3.73 -40.25
CA ARG A 349 0.06 -3.36 -41.65
C ARG A 349 1.55 -3.29 -41.95
N ARG A 350 2.36 -2.93 -40.95
CA ARG A 350 3.83 -2.82 -41.08
C ARG A 350 4.52 -4.17 -41.12
N LEU A 351 3.84 -5.25 -40.73
CA LEU A 351 4.44 -6.59 -40.63
C LEU A 351 4.46 -7.34 -41.95
N ARG A 352 3.66 -6.91 -42.94
CA ARG A 352 3.54 -7.57 -44.27
C ARG A 352 3.30 -9.08 -44.15
N LEU A 353 2.29 -9.44 -43.33
CA LEU A 353 1.92 -10.85 -43.10
C LEU A 353 1.60 -11.57 -44.41
N ARG A 354 1.99 -12.83 -44.51
CA ARG A 354 1.58 -13.69 -45.64
C ARG A 354 0.05 -13.94 -45.60
N PRO A 355 -0.59 -14.21 -46.74
CA PRO A 355 -1.99 -14.62 -46.71
C PRO A 355 -2.21 -15.83 -45.82
N GLY A 356 -3.24 -15.78 -44.96
CA GLY A 356 -3.59 -16.83 -44.01
C GLY A 356 -3.88 -16.30 -42.60
N VAL A 357 -3.84 -17.24 -41.66
CA VAL A 357 -4.13 -16.99 -40.24
C VAL A 357 -2.83 -16.99 -39.44
N HIS A 358 -2.66 -15.97 -38.60
CA HIS A 358 -1.49 -15.78 -37.76
C HIS A 358 -1.90 -15.62 -36.29
N LYS A 359 -1.05 -16.08 -35.38
CA LYS A 359 -1.21 -15.83 -33.93
C LYS A 359 -0.37 -14.64 -33.51
N VAL A 360 -0.98 -13.68 -32.83
CA VAL A 360 -0.28 -12.55 -32.22
C VAL A 360 -0.48 -12.59 -30.72
N ASP A 361 0.61 -12.57 -29.98
CA ASP A 361 0.59 -12.49 -28.53
C ASP A 361 1.31 -11.22 -28.05
N VAL A 362 0.81 -10.61 -26.99
CA VAL A 362 1.51 -9.61 -26.20
C VAL A 362 1.72 -10.12 -24.79
N ARG A 363 2.91 -9.91 -24.26
CA ARG A 363 3.25 -10.14 -22.86
C ARG A 363 3.60 -8.80 -22.22
N VAL A 364 2.90 -8.48 -21.15
CA VAL A 364 3.22 -7.33 -20.26
C VAL A 364 3.78 -7.90 -18.97
N ASP A 365 4.97 -7.49 -18.57
CA ASP A 365 5.60 -7.92 -17.33
C ASP A 365 6.25 -6.75 -16.58
N ASP A 366 6.28 -6.88 -15.26
CA ASP A 366 6.91 -5.93 -14.35
C ASP A 366 8.38 -6.34 -14.12
N PRO A 367 9.37 -5.51 -14.57
CA PRO A 367 10.78 -5.82 -14.45
C PRO A 367 11.39 -5.49 -13.08
N THR A 368 10.57 -5.15 -12.06
CA THR A 368 11.05 -4.69 -10.77
C THR A 368 12.14 -5.59 -10.16
N ALA A 369 13.17 -4.98 -9.56
CA ALA A 369 14.20 -5.70 -8.82
C ALA A 369 13.71 -6.22 -7.45
N PHE A 370 12.51 -5.82 -7.01
CA PHE A 370 11.94 -6.28 -5.75
C PHE A 370 11.55 -7.75 -5.76
N ILE A 371 11.36 -8.34 -6.94
CA ILE A 371 11.00 -9.75 -7.12
C ILE A 371 12.21 -10.51 -7.67
N ARG A 372 12.69 -11.49 -6.94
CA ARG A 372 13.78 -12.38 -7.39
C ARG A 372 13.34 -13.83 -7.54
N ASP A 373 12.22 -14.22 -6.94
CA ASP A 373 11.69 -15.57 -7.08
C ASP A 373 11.23 -15.80 -8.53
N PRO A 374 11.79 -16.79 -9.26
CA PRO A 374 11.39 -17.06 -10.64
C PRO A 374 9.92 -17.46 -10.79
N ALA A 375 9.37 -18.21 -9.83
CA ALA A 375 7.96 -18.62 -9.86
C ALA A 375 7.04 -17.40 -9.61
N VAL A 376 7.39 -16.55 -8.64
CA VAL A 376 6.69 -15.29 -8.38
C VAL A 376 6.82 -14.36 -9.59
N ARG A 377 8.02 -14.25 -10.18
CA ARG A 377 8.27 -13.44 -11.39
C ARG A 377 7.34 -13.83 -12.53
N ALA A 378 7.08 -15.13 -12.72
CA ALA A 378 6.15 -15.59 -13.75
C ALA A 378 4.73 -15.07 -13.54
N SER A 379 4.28 -14.90 -12.29
CA SER A 379 2.96 -14.34 -11.96
C SER A 379 2.88 -12.81 -12.16
N PHE A 380 4.02 -12.13 -12.29
CA PHE A 380 4.15 -10.68 -12.61
C PHE A 380 4.08 -10.42 -14.11
N ALA A 381 3.37 -11.26 -14.86
CA ALA A 381 3.13 -11.07 -16.27
C ALA A 381 1.67 -11.35 -16.61
N ARG A 382 1.19 -10.65 -17.63
CA ARG A 382 -0.10 -10.90 -18.26
C ARG A 382 0.11 -11.05 -19.77
N THR A 383 -0.71 -11.89 -20.38
CA THR A 383 -0.65 -12.12 -21.83
C THR A 383 -2.05 -11.92 -22.42
N ARG A 384 -2.14 -11.29 -23.59
CA ARG A 384 -3.30 -11.29 -24.46
C ARG A 384 -2.94 -11.89 -25.81
N SER A 385 -3.94 -12.49 -26.48
CA SER A 385 -3.75 -13.20 -27.75
C SER A 385 -4.82 -12.82 -28.76
N TRP A 386 -4.42 -12.73 -30.02
CA TRP A 386 -5.31 -12.49 -31.14
C TRP A 386 -5.04 -13.50 -32.28
N THR A 387 -6.11 -13.83 -32.99
CA THR A 387 -6.02 -14.51 -34.28
C THR A 387 -6.09 -13.42 -35.35
N VAL A 388 -5.06 -13.26 -36.14
CA VAL A 388 -5.04 -12.32 -37.27
C VAL A 388 -5.34 -13.09 -38.53
N ASP A 389 -6.48 -12.82 -39.16
CA ASP A 389 -6.87 -13.41 -40.46
C ASP A 389 -6.74 -12.35 -41.56
N THR A 390 -5.84 -12.57 -42.52
CA THR A 390 -5.58 -11.62 -43.60
C THR A 390 -6.73 -11.45 -44.58
N SER A 391 -7.73 -12.32 -44.54
CA SER A 391 -8.96 -12.21 -45.33
C SER A 391 -10.02 -11.32 -44.67
N VAL A 392 -9.89 -11.08 -43.36
CA VAL A 392 -10.78 -10.23 -42.58
C VAL A 392 -10.39 -8.76 -42.75
N ARG A 393 -11.41 -7.91 -42.93
CA ARG A 393 -11.22 -6.45 -42.93
C ARG A 393 -11.64 -5.87 -41.59
N THR A 394 -10.81 -4.93 -41.07
CA THR A 394 -11.16 -4.18 -39.90
C THR A 394 -12.28 -3.18 -40.20
N PRO A 395 -13.42 -3.25 -39.49
CA PRO A 395 -14.46 -2.25 -39.64
C PRO A 395 -13.92 -0.84 -39.34
N PRO A 396 -14.38 0.19 -40.06
CA PRO A 396 -14.13 1.57 -39.67
C PRO A 396 -14.63 1.82 -38.26
N ASP A 397 -13.90 2.55 -37.46
CA ASP A 397 -14.36 3.05 -36.17
C ASP A 397 -14.30 4.58 -36.12
N ALA A 398 -15.10 5.16 -35.22
CA ALA A 398 -15.17 6.60 -34.99
C ALA A 398 -14.32 7.02 -33.78
N THR A 399 -13.45 6.15 -33.26
CA THR A 399 -12.61 6.45 -32.09
C THR A 399 -11.61 7.52 -32.45
N SER A 400 -11.74 8.68 -31.83
CA SER A 400 -10.78 9.78 -31.97
C SER A 400 -9.57 9.56 -31.09
N PRO A 401 -8.37 9.98 -31.53
CA PRO A 401 -7.19 10.01 -30.66
C PRO A 401 -7.42 10.84 -29.41
N GLY A 402 -7.12 10.25 -28.23
CA GLY A 402 -7.29 10.89 -26.94
C GLY A 402 -6.52 10.15 -25.86
N PHE A 403 -6.61 10.65 -24.63
CA PHE A 403 -6.01 9.95 -23.48
C PHE A 403 -6.93 8.87 -22.95
N GLY A 404 -6.35 7.72 -22.63
CA GLY A 404 -6.84 6.73 -21.69
C GLY A 404 -6.38 7.05 -20.26
N THR A 405 -5.92 6.02 -19.52
CA THR A 405 -5.38 6.18 -18.16
C THR A 405 -4.03 6.91 -18.20
N THR A 406 -3.78 7.78 -17.21
CA THR A 406 -2.50 8.52 -17.10
C THR A 406 -1.98 8.50 -15.68
N THR A 407 -0.69 8.73 -15.49
CA THR A 407 -0.16 9.16 -14.19
C THR A 407 -1.01 10.32 -13.67
N PRO A 408 -1.43 10.32 -12.39
CA PRO A 408 -2.24 11.40 -11.83
C PRO A 408 -1.57 12.78 -11.98
N THR A 409 -2.38 13.80 -12.28
CA THR A 409 -1.93 15.20 -12.46
C THR A 409 -2.22 16.09 -11.25
N ASP A 410 -2.88 15.55 -10.22
CA ASP A 410 -3.36 16.25 -9.03
C ASP A 410 -2.28 16.46 -7.95
N ARG A 411 -1.06 15.95 -8.20
CA ARG A 411 0.08 16.06 -7.29
C ARG A 411 1.39 16.18 -8.07
N PRO A 412 2.44 16.76 -7.47
CA PRO A 412 3.77 16.77 -8.06
C PRO A 412 4.33 15.36 -8.24
N VAL A 413 5.13 15.19 -9.26
CA VAL A 413 5.87 13.96 -9.61
C VAL A 413 7.34 14.19 -9.29
N ALA A 414 8.03 13.20 -8.69
CA ALA A 414 9.44 13.33 -8.36
C ALA A 414 10.33 13.37 -9.63
N ALA A 415 11.49 14.01 -9.51
CA ALA A 415 12.43 14.21 -10.61
C ALA A 415 12.93 12.93 -11.31
N ARG A 416 12.84 11.78 -10.64
CA ARG A 416 13.29 10.49 -11.19
C ARG A 416 12.15 9.53 -11.53
N SER A 417 10.92 10.01 -11.49
CA SER A 417 9.74 9.20 -11.81
C SER A 417 9.63 8.89 -13.30
N VAL A 418 8.78 7.94 -13.59
CA VAL A 418 8.25 7.69 -14.93
C VAL A 418 6.84 8.28 -14.99
N ILE A 419 6.57 9.09 -16.00
CA ILE A 419 5.22 9.59 -16.30
C ILE A 419 4.66 8.74 -17.42
N GLY A 420 3.58 8.01 -17.13
CA GLY A 420 2.92 7.15 -18.09
C GLY A 420 1.61 7.76 -18.59
N VAL A 421 1.31 7.54 -19.84
CA VAL A 421 0.02 7.84 -20.46
C VAL A 421 -0.42 6.70 -21.35
N GLU A 422 -1.70 6.36 -21.26
CA GLU A 422 -2.36 5.51 -22.22
C GLU A 422 -3.24 6.34 -23.15
N THR A 423 -3.58 5.76 -24.29
CA THR A 423 -4.40 6.45 -25.29
C THR A 423 -5.62 5.61 -25.64
N THR A 424 -6.63 6.27 -26.21
CA THR A 424 -7.70 5.55 -26.92
C THR A 424 -7.12 4.64 -28.01
N HIS A 425 -7.88 3.60 -28.39
CA HIS A 425 -7.42 2.53 -29.28
C HIS A 425 -8.16 2.53 -30.62
N PRO A 426 -7.94 3.52 -31.51
CA PRO A 426 -8.49 3.48 -32.86
C PRO A 426 -8.06 2.21 -33.60
N ALA A 427 -9.00 1.56 -34.29
CA ALA A 427 -8.74 0.26 -34.91
C ALA A 427 -7.68 0.31 -36.02
N THR A 428 -7.51 1.44 -36.67
CA THR A 428 -6.65 1.58 -37.86
C THR A 428 -5.53 2.60 -37.72
N SER A 429 -5.35 3.20 -36.54
CA SER A 429 -4.25 4.15 -36.28
C SER A 429 -3.71 4.01 -34.85
N ALA A 430 -2.41 4.16 -34.71
CA ALA A 430 -1.74 4.26 -33.39
C ALA A 430 -1.66 5.74 -33.03
N PRO A 431 -2.33 6.21 -31.97
CA PRO A 431 -2.19 7.60 -31.53
C PRO A 431 -0.76 7.90 -31.11
N HIS A 432 -0.23 9.03 -31.61
CA HIS A 432 1.11 9.49 -31.25
C HIS A 432 1.03 10.38 -30.01
N VAL A 433 1.95 10.19 -29.07
CA VAL A 433 2.10 11.02 -27.88
C VAL A 433 3.26 11.99 -28.11
N GLU A 434 2.94 13.29 -28.12
CA GLU A 434 3.94 14.34 -28.19
C GLU A 434 4.33 14.79 -26.78
N TRP A 435 5.55 14.47 -26.36
CA TRP A 435 6.06 14.84 -25.06
C TRP A 435 6.88 16.14 -25.10
N ARG A 436 6.72 16.96 -24.07
CA ARG A 436 7.57 18.14 -23.83
C ARG A 436 7.92 18.25 -22.36
N VAL A 437 9.16 18.62 -22.09
CA VAL A 437 9.65 18.99 -20.75
C VAL A 437 10.10 20.44 -20.83
N ASP A 438 9.47 21.32 -20.04
CA ASP A 438 9.67 22.79 -20.10
C ASP A 438 9.56 23.35 -21.52
N GLY A 439 8.55 22.89 -22.25
CA GLY A 439 8.31 23.27 -23.63
C GLY A 439 9.22 22.63 -24.68
N ARG A 440 10.29 21.93 -24.28
CA ARG A 440 11.22 21.27 -25.20
C ARG A 440 10.74 19.87 -25.57
N PRO A 441 10.70 19.48 -26.83
CA PRO A 441 10.26 18.15 -27.24
C PRO A 441 11.20 17.07 -26.73
N VAL A 442 10.63 15.95 -26.29
CA VAL A 442 11.33 14.74 -25.81
C VAL A 442 10.71 13.54 -26.51
N ASN A 443 11.56 12.61 -26.97
CA ASN A 443 11.08 11.39 -27.61
C ASN A 443 10.85 10.29 -26.56
N ALA A 444 9.59 9.89 -26.41
CA ALA A 444 9.16 8.74 -25.62
C ALA A 444 7.88 8.15 -26.24
N ASP A 445 7.59 6.90 -25.95
CA ASP A 445 6.33 6.26 -26.31
C ASP A 445 5.26 6.60 -25.26
N ARG A 446 4.69 5.63 -24.58
CA ARG A 446 3.68 5.81 -23.53
C ARG A 446 4.27 6.20 -22.19
N ASP A 447 5.50 5.80 -21.93
CA ASP A 447 6.22 6.04 -20.69
C ASP A 447 7.39 7.01 -20.90
N LEU A 448 7.32 8.18 -20.31
CA LEU A 448 8.39 9.15 -20.27
C LEU A 448 9.22 8.99 -19.00
N ARG A 449 10.40 8.43 -19.10
CA ARG A 449 11.42 8.56 -18.04
C ARG A 449 11.98 9.98 -18.08
N LEU A 450 11.81 10.69 -16.97
CA LEU A 450 12.26 12.08 -16.89
C LEU A 450 13.78 12.18 -17.11
N PRO A 451 14.26 13.10 -17.95
CA PRO A 451 15.67 13.40 -18.07
C PRO A 451 16.20 14.01 -16.76
N PRO A 452 17.53 14.08 -16.55
CA PRO A 452 18.08 14.83 -15.42
C PRO A 452 17.61 16.29 -15.44
N LEU A 453 16.95 16.71 -14.36
CA LEU A 453 16.43 18.05 -14.17
C LEU A 453 17.28 18.81 -13.14
N ARG A 454 17.32 20.14 -13.28
CA ARG A 454 17.91 21.02 -12.25
C ARG A 454 16.93 21.11 -11.07
N PRO A 455 17.42 21.42 -9.85
CA PRO A 455 16.49 21.74 -8.76
C PRO A 455 15.50 22.84 -9.14
N GLY A 456 14.25 22.67 -8.78
CA GLY A 456 13.13 23.58 -9.07
C GLY A 456 11.90 22.86 -9.57
N THR A 457 10.85 23.61 -9.82
CA THR A 457 9.61 23.14 -10.40
C THR A 457 9.71 23.11 -11.92
N HIS A 458 9.35 21.97 -12.52
CA HIS A 458 9.31 21.78 -13.98
C HIS A 458 7.92 21.37 -14.42
N HIS A 459 7.64 21.55 -15.70
CA HIS A 459 6.39 21.16 -16.32
C HIS A 459 6.61 20.14 -17.43
N VAL A 460 5.88 19.05 -17.36
CA VAL A 460 5.83 18.05 -18.42
C VAL A 460 4.46 18.09 -19.07
N THR A 461 4.42 18.13 -20.38
CA THR A 461 3.18 18.04 -21.15
C THR A 461 3.22 16.85 -22.09
N ALA A 462 2.09 16.15 -22.19
CA ALA A 462 1.82 15.19 -23.24
C ALA A 462 0.63 15.69 -24.07
N ARG A 463 0.70 15.52 -25.39
CA ARG A 463 -0.39 15.81 -26.31
C ARG A 463 -0.75 14.58 -27.12
N VAL A 464 -2.05 14.29 -27.21
CA VAL A 464 -2.62 13.23 -28.03
C VAL A 464 -3.81 13.81 -28.81
N GLY A 465 -3.74 13.89 -30.13
CA GLY A 465 -4.73 14.62 -30.92
C GLY A 465 -4.86 16.07 -30.45
N ASP A 466 -6.07 16.49 -30.09
CA ASP A 466 -6.35 17.84 -29.59
C ASP A 466 -6.28 17.96 -28.06
N GLN A 467 -6.06 16.86 -27.35
CA GLN A 467 -6.01 16.83 -25.89
C GLN A 467 -4.59 17.05 -25.38
N THR A 468 -4.46 17.75 -24.25
CA THR A 468 -3.18 17.96 -23.55
C THR A 468 -3.34 17.61 -22.07
N ARG A 469 -2.33 16.96 -21.49
CA ARG A 469 -2.16 16.72 -20.06
C ARG A 469 -0.88 17.41 -19.61
N THR A 470 -0.90 17.95 -18.39
CA THR A 470 0.27 18.62 -17.79
C THR A 470 0.51 18.08 -16.39
N TRP A 471 1.76 17.78 -16.10
CA TRP A 471 2.24 17.39 -14.77
C TRP A 471 3.20 18.44 -14.25
N THR A 472 3.11 18.72 -12.96
CA THR A 472 4.14 19.44 -12.22
C THR A 472 5.17 18.42 -11.75
N VAL A 473 6.44 18.67 -12.03
CA VAL A 473 7.56 17.87 -11.53
C VAL A 473 8.28 18.69 -10.48
N ASP A 474 8.39 18.11 -9.31
CA ASP A 474 9.25 18.61 -8.25
C ASP A 474 10.64 17.99 -8.41
N ALA A 475 11.63 18.82 -8.70
CA ALA A 475 13.02 18.42 -8.81
C ALA A 475 13.90 19.03 -7.70
N THR A 476 13.31 19.73 -6.72
CA THR A 476 14.00 20.23 -5.53
C THR A 476 14.07 19.12 -4.49
N PRO A 477 15.24 18.59 -4.15
CA PRO A 477 15.33 17.65 -3.04
C PRO A 477 15.02 18.33 -1.72
N PRO A 478 14.25 17.70 -0.81
CA PRO A 478 13.98 18.26 0.51
C PRO A 478 15.27 18.39 1.33
N THR A 479 15.26 19.28 2.29
CA THR A 479 16.35 19.49 3.23
C THR A 479 15.96 19.06 4.62
N VAL A 480 16.95 18.80 5.47
CA VAL A 480 16.73 18.52 6.88
C VAL A 480 17.88 19.09 7.71
N THR A 481 17.55 19.69 8.83
CA THR A 481 18.51 20.14 9.84
C THR A 481 18.45 19.23 11.06
N ALA A 482 19.59 18.99 11.70
CA ALA A 482 19.69 18.19 12.92
C ALA A 482 20.20 19.04 14.07
N GLN A 483 19.56 18.93 15.22
CA GLN A 483 20.04 19.42 16.50
C GLN A 483 20.24 18.22 17.40
N ALA A 484 21.50 17.93 17.71
CA ALA A 484 21.87 16.89 18.66
C ALA A 484 22.36 17.57 19.96
N GLN A 485 21.73 17.23 21.09
CA GLN A 485 22.05 17.81 22.38
C GLN A 485 22.37 16.71 23.38
N GLN A 486 23.46 16.90 24.08
CA GLN A 486 23.88 16.05 25.19
C GLN A 486 23.95 16.91 26.46
N PRO A 487 23.12 16.63 27.48
CA PRO A 487 23.22 17.30 28.76
C PRO A 487 24.59 17.09 29.40
N PRO A 488 25.08 18.04 30.22
CA PRO A 488 26.39 17.91 30.85
C PRO A 488 26.59 16.69 31.75
N ALA A 489 25.52 16.14 32.32
CA ALA A 489 25.51 14.93 33.14
C ALA A 489 25.37 13.58 32.34
N GLY A 490 25.47 13.58 31.17
CA GLY A 490 25.68 12.91 29.93
C GLY A 490 25.45 11.44 29.67
N ASP A 491 24.45 10.76 30.22
CA ASP A 491 24.01 9.43 29.79
C ASP A 491 22.86 9.44 28.76
N GLN A 492 22.48 10.63 28.32
CA GLN A 492 21.38 10.85 27.35
C GLN A 492 21.85 11.72 26.20
N LEU A 493 21.31 11.42 25.01
CA LEU A 493 21.48 12.19 23.80
C LEU A 493 20.10 12.42 23.17
N THR A 494 19.76 13.65 22.83
CA THR A 494 18.56 13.95 22.08
C THR A 494 18.89 14.36 20.65
N LEU A 495 18.08 13.89 19.70
CA LEU A 495 18.16 14.24 18.29
C LEU A 495 16.84 14.88 17.87
N LYS A 496 16.90 16.13 17.40
CA LYS A 496 15.76 16.77 16.75
C LYS A 496 16.07 16.97 15.28
N LEU A 497 15.27 16.39 14.41
CA LEU A 497 15.32 16.59 12.97
C LEU A 497 14.19 17.54 12.57
N THR A 498 14.52 18.52 11.75
CA THR A 498 13.55 19.48 11.20
C THR A 498 13.66 19.42 9.67
N PRO A 499 12.78 18.65 9.01
CA PRO A 499 12.74 18.59 7.56
C PRO A 499 12.05 19.83 6.98
N SER A 500 12.38 20.18 5.74
CA SER A 500 11.80 21.31 5.01
C SER A 500 11.88 21.04 3.51
N ASP A 501 10.85 21.51 2.79
CA ASP A 501 10.78 21.49 1.35
C ASP A 501 10.21 22.81 0.83
N ASP A 502 10.41 23.11 -0.47
CA ASP A 502 9.87 24.30 -1.14
C ASP A 502 8.47 24.06 -1.73
N GLN A 503 8.04 22.80 -1.83
CA GLN A 503 6.72 22.43 -2.28
C GLN A 503 5.76 22.16 -1.13
N ALA A 504 4.47 22.37 -1.38
CA ALA A 504 3.43 22.00 -0.43
C ALA A 504 3.32 20.49 -0.29
N GLY A 505 3.14 20.02 0.93
CA GLY A 505 2.96 18.61 1.23
C GLY A 505 3.72 18.19 2.49
N TYR A 506 3.74 16.91 2.75
CA TYR A 506 4.49 16.36 3.87
C TYR A 506 5.97 16.19 3.53
N VAL A 507 6.81 16.28 4.53
CA VAL A 507 8.22 15.92 4.45
C VAL A 507 8.54 15.00 5.63
N VAL A 508 9.00 13.78 5.34
CA VAL A 508 9.38 12.78 6.35
C VAL A 508 10.89 12.80 6.52
N ALA A 509 11.35 12.97 7.76
CA ALA A 509 12.76 12.82 8.08
C ALA A 509 13.10 11.38 8.47
N GLU A 510 14.32 10.98 8.20
CA GLU A 510 14.87 9.67 8.52
C GLU A 510 16.28 9.82 9.05
N PHE A 511 16.69 8.89 9.90
CA PHE A 511 18.08 8.78 10.35
C PHE A 511 18.56 7.35 10.40
N ARG A 512 19.86 7.16 10.46
CA ARG A 512 20.51 5.88 10.81
C ARG A 512 21.76 6.15 11.63
N VAL A 513 22.09 5.21 12.50
CA VAL A 513 23.25 5.31 13.38
C VAL A 513 24.33 4.34 12.92
N ASP A 514 25.58 4.80 12.77
CA ASP A 514 26.77 4.01 12.42
C ASP A 514 26.61 3.16 11.15
N GLY A 515 25.78 3.64 10.20
CA GLY A 515 25.53 2.95 8.96
C GLY A 515 24.56 1.77 9.04
N ASP A 516 23.84 1.61 10.14
CA ASP A 516 22.76 0.65 10.31
C ASP A 516 21.53 1.01 9.44
N GLY A 517 20.37 0.43 9.70
CA GLY A 517 19.16 0.64 8.91
C GLY A 517 18.59 2.05 9.03
N TRP A 518 17.95 2.51 7.95
CA TRP A 518 17.18 3.74 7.97
C TRP A 518 15.96 3.60 8.86
N TYR A 519 15.74 4.61 9.68
CA TYR A 519 14.67 4.69 10.66
C TYR A 519 13.86 5.98 10.46
N ASN A 520 12.54 5.84 10.32
CA ASN A 520 11.63 6.98 10.23
C ASN A 520 11.66 7.79 11.52
N TYR A 521 11.83 9.10 11.41
CA TYR A 521 11.91 10.00 12.55
C TYR A 521 10.53 10.54 12.94
N TYR A 522 10.10 10.23 14.16
CA TYR A 522 8.85 10.74 14.75
C TYR A 522 9.09 11.42 16.13
N GLY A 523 10.29 11.89 16.36
CA GLY A 523 10.66 12.42 17.66
C GLY A 523 10.73 11.34 18.74
N TRP A 524 10.42 11.72 19.98
CA TRP A 524 10.34 10.75 21.09
C TRP A 524 9.28 9.68 20.76
N PRO A 525 9.53 8.39 21.03
CA PRO A 525 8.62 7.32 20.58
C PRO A 525 7.16 7.46 21.04
N THR A 526 6.89 8.14 22.14
CA THR A 526 5.53 8.35 22.66
C THR A 526 4.98 9.76 22.42
N ASP A 527 5.82 10.69 21.94
CA ASP A 527 5.45 12.09 21.74
C ASP A 527 6.25 12.69 20.57
N SER A 528 5.59 12.88 19.43
CA SER A 528 6.21 13.42 18.21
C SER A 528 6.67 14.88 18.33
N THR A 529 6.27 15.60 19.38
CA THR A 529 6.70 16.99 19.63
C THR A 529 8.08 17.06 20.28
N ARG A 530 8.54 15.95 20.86
CA ARG A 530 9.84 15.87 21.54
C ARG A 530 10.94 15.35 20.62
N PRO A 531 12.20 15.77 20.86
CA PRO A 531 13.35 15.16 20.19
C PRO A 531 13.44 13.66 20.46
N PHE A 532 13.97 12.89 19.52
CA PHE A 532 14.25 11.46 19.70
C PHE A 532 15.34 11.30 20.78
N LEU A 533 15.08 10.41 21.75
CA LEU A 533 15.99 10.18 22.88
C LEU A 533 16.81 8.91 22.67
N PHE A 534 18.12 9.04 22.84
CA PHE A 534 19.04 7.91 22.94
C PHE A 534 19.58 7.81 24.37
N THR A 535 19.60 6.60 24.91
CA THR A 535 20.23 6.27 26.21
C THR A 535 20.95 4.92 26.10
N LYS A 536 21.80 4.60 27.08
CA LYS A 536 22.51 3.31 27.13
C LYS A 536 21.54 2.11 27.24
N THR A 537 20.43 2.29 27.94
CA THR A 537 19.40 1.26 28.14
C THR A 537 18.31 1.32 27.10
N GLY A 538 18.10 2.49 26.48
CA GLY A 538 16.97 2.78 25.59
C GLY A 538 15.68 3.01 26.38
N THR A 539 14.59 3.16 25.65
CA THR A 539 13.21 3.25 26.16
C THR A 539 12.45 2.03 25.72
N THR A 540 11.87 1.29 26.66
CA THR A 540 11.06 0.12 26.37
C THR A 540 9.61 0.53 26.12
N ILE A 541 9.08 0.14 24.96
CA ILE A 541 7.68 0.26 24.59
C ILE A 541 7.25 -1.10 24.07
N ASP A 542 6.25 -1.69 24.70
CA ASP A 542 5.71 -3.00 24.31
C ASP A 542 6.82 -4.07 24.14
N ASN A 543 7.71 -4.17 25.14
CA ASN A 543 8.88 -5.08 25.17
C ASN A 543 9.94 -4.82 24.08
N LEU A 544 9.80 -3.80 23.25
CA LEU A 544 10.81 -3.37 22.29
C LEU A 544 11.60 -2.19 22.85
N VAL A 545 12.90 -2.19 22.61
CA VAL A 545 13.81 -1.14 23.10
C VAL A 545 14.12 -0.19 21.97
N TYR A 546 13.73 1.07 22.15
CA TYR A 546 13.98 2.17 21.22
C TYR A 546 15.08 3.08 21.75
N GLY A 547 15.85 3.68 20.83
CA GLY A 547 16.87 4.66 21.17
C GLY A 547 18.00 4.13 22.06
N ARG A 548 18.25 2.80 22.08
CA ARG A 548 19.40 2.25 22.75
C ARG A 548 20.67 2.56 21.97
N LEU A 549 21.66 3.13 22.65
CA LEU A 549 22.94 3.50 22.07
C LEU A 549 24.07 3.20 23.07
N ALA A 550 25.12 2.53 22.63
CA ALA A 550 26.28 2.26 23.49
C ALA A 550 26.99 3.55 23.90
N ALA A 551 27.76 3.50 24.98
CA ALA A 551 28.68 4.62 25.28
C ALA A 551 29.78 4.67 24.20
N GLY A 552 30.13 5.89 23.77
CA GLY A 552 31.14 6.08 22.74
C GLY A 552 30.76 7.15 21.71
N ARG A 553 31.60 7.25 20.69
CA ARG A 553 31.39 8.14 19.55
C ARG A 553 30.56 7.45 18.50
N HIS A 554 29.50 8.13 18.00
CA HIS A 554 28.60 7.63 16.97
C HIS A 554 28.43 8.64 15.83
N THR A 555 28.16 8.12 14.65
CA THR A 555 27.80 8.91 13.48
C THR A 555 26.32 8.72 13.19
N ILE A 556 25.55 9.78 13.27
CA ILE A 556 24.14 9.77 12.85
C ILE A 556 24.07 10.39 11.46
N GLU A 557 23.66 9.60 10.49
CA GLU A 557 23.34 10.04 9.14
C GLU A 557 21.82 10.29 9.06
N TYR A 558 21.42 11.38 8.41
CA TYR A 558 20.02 11.79 8.33
C TYR A 558 19.69 12.39 6.97
N ARG A 559 18.46 12.20 6.53
CA ARG A 559 17.91 12.72 5.27
C ARG A 559 16.41 12.96 5.40
N ALA A 560 15.80 13.52 4.35
CA ALA A 560 14.35 13.66 4.27
C ALA A 560 13.83 13.11 2.93
N ILE A 561 12.55 12.77 2.89
CA ILE A 561 11.77 12.45 1.70
C ILE A 561 10.57 13.39 1.64
N ASP A 562 10.31 14.00 0.47
CA ASP A 562 9.16 14.88 0.25
C ASP A 562 7.90 14.14 -0.22
N ALA A 563 6.81 14.89 -0.40
CA ALA A 563 5.52 14.36 -0.86
C ALA A 563 5.54 13.84 -2.31
N ALA A 564 6.45 14.34 -3.14
CA ALA A 564 6.66 13.85 -4.49
C ALA A 564 7.44 12.53 -4.53
N GLY A 565 8.25 12.25 -3.50
CA GLY A 565 9.10 11.06 -3.36
C GLY A 565 10.58 11.31 -3.63
N ASN A 566 11.04 12.58 -3.70
CA ASN A 566 12.47 12.89 -3.80
C ASN A 566 13.15 12.68 -2.46
N TYR A 567 14.39 12.18 -2.50
CA TYR A 567 15.25 12.09 -1.33
C TYR A 567 16.21 13.28 -1.28
N GLY A 568 16.27 13.92 -0.11
CA GLY A 568 17.32 14.88 0.23
C GLY A 568 18.69 14.21 0.28
N LYS A 569 19.74 14.99 0.05
CA LYS A 569 21.11 14.50 0.20
C LYS A 569 21.37 14.14 1.67
N PRO A 570 21.84 12.92 1.98
CA PRO A 570 22.20 12.54 3.33
C PRO A 570 23.27 13.47 3.91
N ARG A 571 23.07 13.82 5.19
CA ARG A 571 24.01 14.60 6.03
C ARG A 571 24.38 13.79 7.25
N THR A 572 25.44 14.18 7.92
CA THR A 572 25.92 13.49 9.12
C THR A 572 26.14 14.46 10.27
N VAL A 573 25.92 13.97 11.48
CA VAL A 573 26.34 14.59 12.73
C VAL A 573 27.06 13.55 13.58
N THR A 574 28.19 13.94 14.17
CA THR A 574 28.91 13.08 15.12
C THR A 574 28.47 13.45 16.52
N VAL A 575 28.15 12.45 17.31
CA VAL A 575 27.70 12.58 18.70
C VAL A 575 28.53 11.66 19.59
N THR A 576 28.56 11.93 20.89
CA THR A 576 29.25 11.09 21.87
C THR A 576 28.31 10.85 23.03
N LEU A 577 27.94 9.59 23.30
CA LEU A 577 27.22 9.19 24.50
C LEU A 577 28.26 8.80 25.57
N ARG A 578 28.23 9.46 26.75
CA ARG A 578 29.21 9.29 27.83
C ARG A 578 28.79 8.25 28.84
#